data_730fa80a48ae023acc890964d3c15bce
#
_entry.id   730fa80a48ae023acc890964d3c15bce
#
_cell.length_a   1.000
_cell.length_b   1.000
_cell.length_c   1.000
_cell.angle_alpha   90.00
_cell.angle_beta   90.00
_cell.angle_gamma   90.00
#
_symmetry.space_group_name_H-M   'P 1'
#
loop_
_entity.id
_entity.type
_entity.pdbx_description
1 polymer ?
#
loop_
_entity_poly.entity_id
_entity_poly.type
_entity_poly.pdbx_seq_one_letter_code
_entity_poly.pdbx_strand_id
1 'polypeptide(L)'
;MPKKAGSKRKATEGAAVGSGSAATADLKKVHGDWVRSTVTERQLDGLRLDRTLPPMLLAKTRAPGNEIVPRPAAGERVCFIDFVNRGFSFPVHDFFRGLMYAYGVQLHDFTPNSILHVVCFIVLCECFLGIHPHWGLWQRIFNVKRNAGRAGVYTVGGFGIQTRSDVEYFDLKQLESAQNWRKK
;
A
#
# COMPACT_ATOMS: atom_id res chain seq x y z
N MET A 1 -1.62 -24.70 -67.07
CA MET A 1 -1.29 -26.14 -66.88
C MET A 1 -0.78 -26.34 -65.48
N PRO A 2 -1.28 -27.33 -64.79
CA PRO A 2 -1.13 -27.51 -63.35
C PRO A 2 0.04 -28.44 -63.00
N LYS A 3 0.58 -28.33 -61.77
CA LYS A 3 1.22 -29.50 -61.13
C LYS A 3 0.82 -29.57 -59.66
N LYS A 4 0.18 -30.69 -59.45
CA LYS A 4 -0.23 -31.38 -58.23
C LYS A 4 0.95 -31.82 -57.38
N ALA A 5 0.56 -32.15 -56.18
CA ALA A 5 1.08 -33.10 -55.21
C ALA A 5 1.84 -32.42 -54.05
N GLY A 6 1.64 -32.79 -52.82
CA GLY A 6 1.02 -33.97 -52.24
C GLY A 6 0.99 -33.86 -50.72
N SER A 7 -0.03 -34.46 -50.23
CA SER A 7 -0.29 -34.78 -48.83
C SER A 7 0.89 -35.41 -48.12
N LYS A 8 1.17 -34.99 -46.88
CA LYS A 8 1.62 -35.89 -45.81
C LYS A 8 1.11 -35.41 -44.45
N ARG A 9 0.07 -36.08 -44.01
CA ARG A 9 -0.33 -36.15 -42.61
C ARG A 9 0.83 -36.75 -41.82
N LYS A 10 1.22 -36.12 -40.73
CA LYS A 10 1.93 -36.78 -39.65
C LYS A 10 1.25 -36.37 -38.34
N ALA A 11 0.47 -37.32 -37.88
CA ALA A 11 0.03 -37.34 -36.49
C ALA A 11 1.25 -37.66 -35.64
N THR A 12 1.44 -36.86 -34.60
CA THR A 12 2.14 -37.32 -33.41
C THR A 12 1.49 -36.65 -32.20
N GLU A 13 0.96 -37.51 -31.40
CA GLU A 13 0.56 -37.30 -30.03
C GLU A 13 1.68 -36.58 -29.24
N GLY A 14 1.27 -35.75 -28.31
CA GLY A 14 2.13 -35.09 -27.36
C GLY A 14 1.27 -34.25 -26.43
N ALA A 15 0.40 -34.92 -25.67
CA ALA A 15 -0.20 -34.29 -24.49
C ALA A 15 0.89 -34.09 -23.47
N ALA A 16 1.16 -32.84 -23.10
CA ALA A 16 1.83 -32.54 -21.85
C ALA A 16 1.54 -31.09 -21.44
N VAL A 17 0.69 -30.97 -20.43
CA VAL A 17 0.87 -30.11 -19.26
C VAL A 17 1.28 -28.65 -19.53
N GLY A 18 0.25 -27.85 -19.82
CA GLY A 18 0.36 -26.39 -19.83
C GLY A 18 -0.66 -25.71 -18.91
N SER A 19 -1.15 -26.41 -17.87
CA SER A 19 -2.25 -25.87 -17.03
C SER A 19 -1.81 -24.93 -15.88
N GLY A 20 -0.51 -24.80 -15.60
CA GLY A 20 -0.03 -23.98 -14.48
C GLY A 20 0.09 -22.49 -14.79
N SER A 21 0.42 -22.13 -16.03
CA SER A 21 0.70 -20.74 -16.40
C SER A 21 -0.57 -19.92 -16.67
N ALA A 22 -1.59 -20.53 -17.24
CA ALA A 22 -2.87 -19.87 -17.51
C ALA A 22 -3.66 -19.61 -16.23
N ALA A 23 -3.68 -20.58 -15.31
CA ALA A 23 -4.37 -20.41 -14.02
C ALA A 23 -3.74 -19.34 -13.14
N THR A 24 -2.40 -19.18 -13.14
CA THR A 24 -1.72 -18.09 -12.42
C THR A 24 -1.94 -16.73 -13.06
N ALA A 25 -2.04 -16.66 -14.39
CA ALA A 25 -2.34 -15.42 -15.10
C ALA A 25 -3.79 -14.98 -14.88
N ASP A 26 -4.74 -15.91 -14.83
CA ASP A 26 -6.14 -15.62 -14.54
C ASP A 26 -6.35 -15.22 -13.06
N LEU A 27 -5.67 -15.86 -12.12
CA LEU A 27 -5.67 -15.45 -10.71
C LEU A 27 -5.13 -14.04 -10.54
N LYS A 28 -4.07 -13.66 -11.26
CA LYS A 28 -3.51 -12.30 -11.25
C LYS A 28 -4.48 -11.27 -11.85
N LYS A 29 -5.30 -11.66 -12.81
CA LYS A 29 -6.32 -10.84 -13.45
C LYS A 29 -7.54 -10.59 -12.54
N VAL A 30 -7.91 -11.59 -11.74
CA VAL A 30 -9.04 -11.53 -10.80
C VAL A 30 -8.67 -10.87 -9.48
N HIS A 31 -7.42 -11.03 -9.02
CA HIS A 31 -6.97 -10.59 -7.71
C HIS A 31 -6.07 -9.34 -7.75
N GLY A 32 -5.77 -8.82 -8.95
CA GLY A 32 -4.88 -7.67 -9.12
C GLY A 32 -3.48 -7.96 -8.57
N ASP A 33 -2.91 -7.02 -7.83
CA ASP A 33 -1.57 -7.13 -7.25
C ASP A 33 -1.55 -7.78 -5.86
N TRP A 34 -2.68 -8.36 -5.41
CA TRP A 34 -2.75 -9.01 -4.12
C TRP A 34 -1.87 -10.27 -4.07
N VAL A 35 -1.07 -10.35 -3.04
CA VAL A 35 -0.22 -11.52 -2.74
C VAL A 35 -0.63 -12.05 -1.37
N ARG A 36 -0.51 -13.37 -1.20
CA ARG A 36 -0.80 -14.00 0.09
C ARG A 36 0.02 -13.34 1.20
N SER A 37 -0.67 -12.94 2.26
CA SER A 37 -0.02 -12.34 3.44
C SER A 37 0.81 -13.39 4.20
N THR A 38 1.95 -12.95 4.71
CA THR A 38 2.80 -13.71 5.63
C THR A 38 2.54 -13.35 7.09
N VAL A 39 1.60 -12.43 7.36
CA VAL A 39 1.27 -11.95 8.70
C VAL A 39 0.55 -13.03 9.48
N THR A 40 1.02 -13.29 10.69
CA THR A 40 0.48 -14.28 11.63
C THR A 40 -0.10 -13.61 12.87
N GLU A 41 -1.03 -14.28 13.56
CA GLU A 41 -1.57 -13.78 14.85
C GLU A 41 -0.44 -13.52 15.87
N ARG A 42 0.56 -14.39 15.92
CA ARG A 42 1.74 -14.22 16.80
C ARG A 42 2.48 -12.89 16.55
N GLN A 43 2.60 -12.47 15.28
CA GLN A 43 3.21 -11.18 14.95
C GLN A 43 2.32 -10.02 15.42
N LEU A 44 1.01 -10.13 15.26
CA LEU A 44 0.08 -9.11 15.77
C LEU A 44 0.12 -9.01 17.30
N ASP A 45 0.25 -10.13 18.00
CA ASP A 45 0.43 -10.15 19.45
C ASP A 45 1.75 -9.49 19.87
N GLY A 46 2.84 -9.73 19.15
CA GLY A 46 4.10 -9.02 19.35
C GLY A 46 3.94 -7.50 19.23
N LEU A 47 3.29 -7.03 18.17
CA LEU A 47 3.05 -5.60 17.97
C LEU A 47 2.13 -4.97 19.04
N ARG A 48 1.23 -5.76 19.64
CA ARG A 48 0.41 -5.32 20.79
C ARG A 48 1.25 -5.21 22.06
N LEU A 49 2.14 -6.18 22.29
CA LEU A 49 3.08 -6.15 23.42
C LEU A 49 4.02 -4.94 23.35
N ASP A 50 4.51 -4.63 22.15
CA ASP A 50 5.37 -3.47 21.88
C ASP A 50 4.58 -2.15 21.85
N ARG A 51 3.27 -2.17 22.10
CA ARG A 51 2.36 -1.01 22.04
C ARG A 51 2.31 -0.31 20.67
N THR A 52 2.78 -0.95 19.63
CA THR A 52 2.70 -0.46 18.25
C THR A 52 1.27 -0.62 17.70
N LEU A 53 0.59 -1.69 18.09
CA LEU A 53 -0.85 -1.85 17.90
C LEU A 53 -1.59 -1.65 19.22
N PRO A 54 -2.81 -1.09 19.19
CA PRO A 54 -3.62 -0.95 20.39
C PRO A 54 -4.09 -2.33 20.90
N PRO A 55 -4.46 -2.40 22.19
CA PRO A 55 -5.09 -3.60 22.74
C PRO A 55 -6.33 -4.00 21.93
N MET A 56 -6.63 -5.30 21.87
CA MET A 56 -7.80 -5.86 21.17
C MET A 56 -9.15 -5.24 21.59
N LEU A 57 -9.21 -4.71 22.81
CA LEU A 57 -10.40 -4.02 23.30
C LEU A 57 -10.68 -2.71 22.55
N LEU A 58 -9.63 -2.00 22.13
CA LEU A 58 -9.73 -0.71 21.44
C LEU A 58 -9.81 -0.88 19.91
N ALA A 59 -9.08 -1.83 19.35
CA ALA A 59 -9.13 -2.13 17.92
C ALA A 59 -8.94 -3.62 17.70
N LYS A 60 -9.99 -4.28 17.24
CA LYS A 60 -9.92 -5.69 16.86
C LYS A 60 -9.09 -5.82 15.58
N THR A 61 -8.03 -6.60 15.66
CA THR A 61 -7.18 -6.90 14.52
C THR A 61 -7.06 -8.41 14.37
N ARG A 62 -7.05 -8.89 13.14
CA ARG A 62 -6.85 -10.31 12.82
C ARG A 62 -5.90 -10.47 11.64
N ALA A 63 -5.16 -11.55 11.61
CA ALA A 63 -4.39 -11.94 10.45
C ALA A 63 -5.33 -12.47 9.35
N PRO A 64 -5.00 -12.23 8.05
CA PRO A 64 -5.84 -12.68 6.93
C PRO A 64 -5.79 -14.20 6.71
N GLY A 65 -4.90 -14.93 7.38
CA GLY A 65 -4.78 -16.38 7.26
C GLY A 65 -4.38 -16.81 5.84
N ASN A 66 -5.21 -17.64 5.21
CA ASN A 66 -4.93 -18.19 3.88
C ASN A 66 -5.52 -17.35 2.73
N GLU A 67 -6.14 -16.21 3.03
CA GLU A 67 -6.76 -15.36 2.01
C GLU A 67 -5.67 -14.73 1.12
N ILE A 68 -5.83 -14.85 -0.20
CA ILE A 68 -4.97 -14.13 -1.17
C ILE A 68 -5.49 -12.70 -1.30
N VAL A 69 -6.78 -12.55 -1.53
CA VAL A 69 -7.47 -11.26 -1.51
C VAL A 69 -8.18 -11.15 -0.18
N PRO A 70 -7.83 -10.17 0.67
CA PRO A 70 -8.50 -10.00 1.95
C PRO A 70 -9.99 -9.73 1.77
N ARG A 71 -10.82 -10.39 2.59
CA ARG A 71 -12.26 -10.20 2.63
C ARG A 71 -12.66 -9.63 3.99
N PRO A 72 -12.55 -8.31 4.15
CA PRO A 72 -12.92 -7.68 5.41
C PRO A 72 -14.42 -7.83 5.66
N ALA A 73 -14.78 -8.17 6.90
CA ALA A 73 -16.17 -8.19 7.33
C ALA A 73 -16.73 -6.75 7.45
N ALA A 74 -18.01 -6.63 7.71
CA ALA A 74 -18.64 -5.33 7.93
C ALA A 74 -17.92 -4.58 9.08
N GLY A 75 -17.46 -3.37 8.81
CA GLY A 75 -16.71 -2.56 9.77
C GLY A 75 -15.20 -2.81 9.80
N GLU A 76 -14.70 -3.88 9.18
CA GLU A 76 -13.26 -4.10 9.03
C GLU A 76 -12.67 -3.34 7.85
N ARG A 77 -11.38 -3.09 7.90
CA ARG A 77 -10.58 -2.51 6.80
C ARG A 77 -9.25 -3.24 6.70
N VAL A 78 -8.76 -3.34 5.48
CA VAL A 78 -7.41 -3.90 5.24
C VAL A 78 -6.37 -2.87 5.62
N CYS A 79 -5.42 -3.29 6.47
CA CYS A 79 -4.27 -2.48 6.86
C CYS A 79 -3.00 -3.30 6.66
N PHE A 80 -2.00 -2.72 6.02
CA PHE A 80 -0.69 -3.35 5.89
C PHE A 80 0.15 -3.11 7.13
N ILE A 81 0.91 -4.10 7.55
CA ILE A 81 1.82 -4.00 8.69
C ILE A 81 2.85 -2.87 8.48
N ASP A 82 3.27 -2.66 7.24
CA ASP A 82 4.17 -1.57 6.88
C ASP A 82 3.61 -0.17 7.21
N PHE A 83 2.30 -0.01 7.27
CA PHE A 83 1.68 1.25 7.66
C PHE A 83 1.85 1.50 9.15
N VAL A 84 1.64 0.46 9.94
CA VAL A 84 1.84 0.50 11.39
C VAL A 84 3.31 0.81 11.71
N ASN A 85 4.25 0.19 11.01
CA ASN A 85 5.68 0.45 11.14
C ASN A 85 6.08 1.89 10.73
N ARG A 86 5.22 2.61 10.01
CA ARG A 86 5.40 4.02 9.64
C ARG A 86 4.56 4.98 10.48
N GLY A 87 4.10 4.53 11.64
CA GLY A 87 3.40 5.35 12.62
C GLY A 87 1.89 5.45 12.40
N PHE A 88 1.30 4.66 11.47
CA PHE A 88 -0.15 4.57 11.40
C PHE A 88 -0.68 3.92 12.68
N SER A 89 -1.60 4.60 13.34
CA SER A 89 -2.13 4.17 14.63
C SER A 89 -3.66 4.14 14.66
N PHE A 90 -4.20 3.47 15.66
CA PHE A 90 -5.63 3.44 15.95
C PHE A 90 -5.91 4.09 17.30
N PRO A 91 -7.00 4.86 17.44
CA PRO A 91 -7.97 5.22 16.39
C PRO A 91 -7.35 6.08 15.29
N VAL A 92 -7.88 5.94 14.08
CA VAL A 92 -7.38 6.70 12.93
C VAL A 92 -7.68 8.18 13.13
N HIS A 93 -6.67 9.01 12.97
CA HIS A 93 -6.76 10.46 13.13
C HIS A 93 -7.80 11.09 12.18
N ASP A 94 -8.54 12.09 12.65
CA ASP A 94 -9.63 12.70 11.88
C ASP A 94 -9.18 13.32 10.56
N PHE A 95 -8.03 13.97 10.57
CA PHE A 95 -7.42 14.51 9.35
C PHE A 95 -7.16 13.41 8.32
N PHE A 96 -6.63 12.25 8.77
CA PHE A 96 -6.37 11.13 7.87
C PHE A 96 -7.68 10.58 7.27
N ARG A 97 -8.73 10.44 8.08
CA ARG A 97 -10.06 10.02 7.61
C ARG A 97 -10.62 11.01 6.59
N GLY A 98 -10.51 12.31 6.89
CA GLY A 98 -10.90 13.39 5.98
C GLY A 98 -10.14 13.35 4.66
N LEU A 99 -8.82 13.04 4.70
CA LEU A 99 -7.98 12.91 3.52
C LEU A 99 -8.42 11.73 2.64
N MET A 100 -8.68 10.57 3.23
CA MET A 100 -9.22 9.42 2.49
C MET A 100 -10.54 9.75 1.81
N TYR A 101 -11.43 10.43 2.53
CA TYR A 101 -12.72 10.85 1.98
C TYR A 101 -12.56 11.86 0.84
N ALA A 102 -11.73 12.88 1.02
CA ALA A 102 -11.53 13.94 0.02
C ALA A 102 -10.92 13.42 -1.29
N TYR A 103 -10.05 12.42 -1.21
CA TYR A 103 -9.46 11.80 -2.41
C TYR A 103 -10.24 10.59 -2.94
N GLY A 104 -11.25 10.12 -2.23
CA GLY A 104 -12.04 8.95 -2.61
C GLY A 104 -11.22 7.66 -2.61
N VAL A 105 -10.27 7.52 -1.67
CA VAL A 105 -9.34 6.38 -1.58
C VAL A 105 -9.57 5.61 -0.30
N GLN A 106 -9.20 4.33 -0.34
CA GLN A 106 -9.21 3.45 0.83
C GLN A 106 -7.80 3.31 1.41
N LEU A 107 -7.71 2.82 2.64
CA LEU A 107 -6.43 2.68 3.32
C LEU A 107 -5.42 1.84 2.52
N HIS A 108 -5.85 0.74 1.91
CA HIS A 108 -4.98 -0.15 1.14
C HIS A 108 -4.50 0.44 -0.21
N ASP A 109 -5.06 1.56 -0.64
CA ASP A 109 -4.60 2.24 -1.85
C ASP A 109 -3.31 3.02 -1.63
N PHE A 110 -3.01 3.40 -0.38
CA PHE A 110 -1.81 4.17 -0.07
C PHE A 110 -0.51 3.38 -0.27
N THR A 111 0.54 4.10 -0.67
CA THR A 111 1.90 3.57 -0.51
C THR A 111 2.35 3.72 0.95
N PRO A 112 3.24 2.85 1.44
CA PRO A 112 3.79 2.99 2.80
C PRO A 112 4.43 4.36 3.06
N ASN A 113 5.12 4.95 2.08
CA ASN A 113 5.71 6.28 2.21
C ASN A 113 4.66 7.39 2.29
N SER A 114 3.51 7.20 1.63
CA SER A 114 2.39 8.14 1.76
C SER A 114 1.83 8.18 3.17
N ILE A 115 1.74 7.02 3.82
CA ILE A 115 1.35 6.94 5.24
C ILE A 115 2.32 7.74 6.10
N LEU A 116 3.63 7.55 5.90
CA LEU A 116 4.65 8.31 6.63
C LEU A 116 4.49 9.83 6.45
N HIS A 117 4.25 10.31 5.22
CA HIS A 117 4.03 11.74 4.98
C HIS A 117 2.81 12.28 5.73
N VAL A 118 1.70 11.53 5.77
CA VAL A 118 0.50 11.96 6.51
C VAL A 118 0.77 11.99 8.00
N VAL A 119 1.39 10.96 8.54
CA VAL A 119 1.73 10.87 9.98
C VAL A 119 2.69 12.00 10.36
N CYS A 120 3.77 12.21 9.60
CA CYS A 120 4.70 13.31 9.86
C CYS A 120 4.01 14.67 9.79
N PHE A 121 3.08 14.88 8.87
CA PHE A 121 2.33 16.13 8.78
C PHE A 121 1.45 16.37 10.01
N ILE A 122 0.74 15.34 10.49
CA ILE A 122 -0.07 15.43 11.70
C ILE A 122 0.81 15.79 12.91
N VAL A 123 1.90 15.03 13.09
CA VAL A 123 2.86 15.28 14.20
C VAL A 123 3.47 16.68 14.10
N LEU A 124 3.86 17.12 12.91
CA LEU A 124 4.36 18.48 12.69
C LEU A 124 3.34 19.52 13.14
N CYS A 125 2.08 19.38 12.72
CA CYS A 125 1.05 20.33 13.08
C CYS A 125 0.78 20.37 14.58
N GLU A 126 0.54 19.21 15.18
CA GLU A 126 0.06 19.13 16.56
C GLU A 126 1.19 19.25 17.59
N CYS A 127 2.32 18.56 17.37
CA CYS A 127 3.38 18.52 18.36
C CYS A 127 4.37 19.68 18.25
N PHE A 128 4.59 20.22 17.04
CA PHE A 128 5.60 21.25 16.82
C PHE A 128 5.01 22.64 16.57
N LEU A 129 3.90 22.72 15.83
CA LEU A 129 3.28 24.01 15.51
C LEU A 129 2.12 24.37 16.44
N GLY A 130 1.61 23.42 17.23
CA GLY A 130 0.47 23.61 18.12
C GLY A 130 -0.84 23.95 17.40
N ILE A 131 -1.01 23.50 16.17
CA ILE A 131 -2.20 23.72 15.33
C ILE A 131 -2.84 22.41 14.91
N HIS A 132 -4.13 22.43 14.65
CA HIS A 132 -4.77 21.27 14.04
C HIS A 132 -4.34 21.11 12.58
N PRO A 133 -4.09 19.87 12.11
CA PRO A 133 -3.85 19.60 10.69
C PRO A 133 -5.03 20.09 9.87
N HIS A 134 -4.78 20.91 8.86
CA HIS A 134 -5.84 21.41 8.00
C HIS A 134 -5.51 21.33 6.52
N TRP A 135 -6.57 21.23 5.70
CA TRP A 135 -6.49 20.96 4.28
C TRP A 135 -5.66 22.00 3.50
N GLY A 136 -5.82 23.28 3.80
CA GLY A 136 -5.09 24.33 3.09
C GLY A 136 -3.57 24.25 3.25
N LEU A 137 -3.09 23.88 4.44
CA LEU A 137 -1.65 23.67 4.67
C LEU A 137 -1.18 22.39 3.98
N TRP A 138 -1.96 21.31 4.07
CA TRP A 138 -1.69 20.07 3.38
C TRP A 138 -1.46 20.27 1.87
N GLN A 139 -2.40 20.96 1.19
CA GLN A 139 -2.32 21.20 -0.24
C GLN A 139 -1.14 22.09 -0.66
N ARG A 140 -0.62 22.92 0.24
CA ARG A 140 0.59 23.71 -0.02
C ARG A 140 1.86 22.88 0.03
N ILE A 141 1.88 21.85 0.88
CA ILE A 141 3.09 21.04 1.12
C ILE A 141 3.14 19.82 0.20
N PHE A 142 1.99 19.20 -0.07
CA PHE A 142 1.94 17.90 -0.72
C PHE A 142 1.17 17.89 -2.04
N ASN A 143 1.66 17.08 -2.95
CA ASN A 143 0.99 16.66 -4.16
C ASN A 143 0.61 15.19 -4.07
N VAL A 144 -0.50 14.84 -4.74
CA VAL A 144 -0.92 13.46 -4.90
C VAL A 144 -0.49 12.96 -6.27
N LYS A 145 0.22 11.84 -6.28
CA LYS A 145 0.56 11.09 -7.48
C LYS A 145 -0.25 9.80 -7.51
N ARG A 146 -1.15 9.69 -8.44
CA ARG A 146 -1.87 8.45 -8.69
C ARG A 146 -1.04 7.60 -9.66
N ASN A 147 -0.55 6.48 -9.19
CA ASN A 147 0.01 5.47 -10.07
C ASN A 147 -1.16 4.64 -10.59
N ALA A 148 -1.72 5.06 -11.73
CA ALA A 148 -2.67 4.23 -12.43
C ALA A 148 -1.93 2.98 -12.92
N GLY A 149 -2.38 1.80 -12.52
CA GLY A 149 -1.96 0.56 -13.13
C GLY A 149 -2.27 0.55 -14.64
N ARG A 150 -1.70 -0.39 -15.37
CA ARG A 150 -2.05 -0.61 -16.77
C ARG A 150 -3.58 -0.73 -16.88
N ALA A 151 -4.20 0.11 -17.70
CA ALA A 151 -5.64 0.18 -17.95
C ALA A 151 -6.50 1.01 -16.96
N GLY A 152 -5.96 1.95 -16.20
CA GLY A 152 -6.74 2.88 -15.37
C GLY A 152 -7.42 2.25 -14.15
N VAL A 153 -7.12 1.00 -13.83
CA VAL A 153 -7.59 0.33 -12.62
C VAL A 153 -6.68 0.74 -11.47
N TYR A 154 -7.28 1.09 -10.33
CA TYR A 154 -6.53 1.38 -9.10
C TYR A 154 -5.74 0.14 -8.68
N THR A 155 -4.42 0.29 -8.59
CA THR A 155 -3.57 -0.74 -8.01
C THR A 155 -3.47 -0.52 -6.50
N VAL A 156 -3.49 -1.62 -5.76
CA VAL A 156 -3.15 -1.61 -4.33
C VAL A 156 -1.80 -0.91 -4.14
N GLY A 157 -1.74 0.09 -3.26
CA GLY A 157 -0.54 0.90 -3.11
C GLY A 157 -0.27 1.87 -4.28
N GLY A 158 -1.27 2.18 -5.10
CA GLY A 158 -1.14 3.11 -6.23
C GLY A 158 -1.29 4.59 -5.87
N PHE A 159 -1.69 4.92 -4.64
CA PHE A 159 -1.89 6.28 -4.19
C PHE A 159 -0.62 6.81 -3.48
N GLY A 160 0.17 7.57 -4.24
CA GLY A 160 1.40 8.18 -3.77
C GLY A 160 1.18 9.63 -3.29
N ILE A 161 1.79 9.98 -2.18
CA ILE A 161 1.90 11.36 -1.69
C ILE A 161 3.37 11.75 -1.75
N GLN A 162 3.65 12.92 -2.27
CA GLN A 162 5.00 13.47 -2.34
C GLN A 162 4.97 14.95 -1.99
N THR A 163 6.08 15.46 -1.51
CA THR A 163 6.25 16.91 -1.28
C THR A 163 6.25 17.64 -2.63
N ARG A 164 5.71 18.84 -2.63
CA ARG A 164 5.72 19.71 -3.81
C ARG A 164 7.14 20.20 -4.08
N SER A 165 7.56 20.21 -5.34
CA SER A 165 8.87 20.70 -5.74
C SER A 165 8.92 22.23 -5.95
N ASP A 166 7.75 22.87 -6.04
CA ASP A 166 7.58 24.31 -6.23
C ASP A 166 7.52 25.11 -4.92
N VAL A 167 7.70 24.43 -3.78
CA VAL A 167 7.72 25.06 -2.46
C VAL A 167 9.15 25.00 -1.91
N GLU A 168 9.67 26.16 -1.52
CA GLU A 168 10.92 26.20 -0.77
C GLU A 168 10.69 25.60 0.61
N TYR A 169 11.31 24.48 0.85
CA TYR A 169 11.45 23.89 2.19
C TYR A 169 12.74 24.36 2.81
N PHE A 170 12.82 24.33 4.13
CA PHE A 170 14.10 24.51 4.82
C PHE A 170 15.16 23.63 4.16
N ASP A 171 16.30 24.23 3.81
CA ASP A 171 17.41 23.50 3.23
C ASP A 171 18.00 22.55 4.28
N LEU A 172 17.50 21.32 4.27
CA LEU A 172 18.01 20.24 5.14
C LEU A 172 19.42 19.77 4.72
N LYS A 173 20.06 20.41 3.74
CA LYS A 173 21.45 20.11 3.37
C LYS A 173 22.43 20.34 4.50
N GLN A 174 22.05 21.14 5.49
CA GLN A 174 22.86 21.34 6.70
C GLN A 174 22.68 20.24 7.75
N LEU A 175 21.63 19.42 7.67
CA LEU A 175 21.55 18.24 8.49
C LEU A 175 22.57 17.22 7.97
N GLU A 176 23.58 16.97 8.78
CA GLU A 176 24.56 15.89 8.50
C GLU A 176 23.81 14.63 8.08
N SER A 177 24.25 14.02 6.98
CA SER A 177 23.63 12.78 6.51
C SER A 177 23.53 11.78 7.66
N ALA A 178 22.46 10.99 7.69
CA ALA A 178 22.24 10.00 8.75
C ALA A 178 23.43 9.03 8.96
N GLN A 179 24.38 8.99 8.04
CA GLN A 179 25.63 8.25 8.16
C GLN A 179 26.71 8.98 8.98
N ASN A 180 26.67 10.30 9.06
CA ASN A 180 27.70 11.08 9.74
C ASN A 180 27.47 11.18 11.25
N TRP A 181 26.23 11.23 11.73
CA TRP A 181 25.99 11.26 13.17
C TRP A 181 26.29 9.93 13.88
N ARG A 182 26.31 8.80 13.15
CA ARG A 182 26.72 7.50 13.70
C ARG A 182 28.24 7.35 13.91
N LYS A 183 29.04 8.28 13.37
CA LYS A 183 30.51 8.26 13.48
C LYS A 183 31.05 9.17 14.58
N LYS A 184 30.18 9.91 15.26
CA LYS A 184 30.50 10.68 16.47
C LYS A 184 30.03 9.92 17.71
#